data_97794a21d398e89f57663b161cfe7bc5
#
_entry.id   97794a21d398e89f57663b161cfe7bc5
#
_cell.length_a   1.000
_cell.length_b   1.000
_cell.length_c   1.000
_cell.angle_alpha   90.00
_cell.angle_beta   90.00
_cell.angle_gamma   90.00
#
_symmetry.space_group_name_H-M   'P 1'
#
loop_
_entity.id
_entity.type
_entity.pdbx_description
1 polymer ?
#
loop_
_entity_poly.entity_id
_entity_poly.type
_entity_poly.pdbx_seq_one_letter_code
_entity_poly.pdbx_strand_id
1 'polypeptide(L)'
;MCSSDLMFGGGPAIRAKTYRVFHKHDAQVVLDEIVAWATDSVRQLGCSPCTLAVGIGRSHFEAASMMLQAQADGDYAVQSDMEKEITRRVNAADIGPMGLHGKTSVLATFLKVGPQRASGVRIVCLRPACCFEPRIATAELLP
;
A
#
# COMPACT_ATOMS: atom_id res chain seq x y z
N MET A 1 12.55 -8.54 27.97
CA MET A 1 11.72 -9.02 26.85
C MET A 1 11.41 -7.85 25.95
N CYS A 2 11.75 -7.88 24.67
CA CYS A 2 11.39 -6.81 23.74
C CYS A 2 10.06 -7.18 23.08
N SER A 3 9.12 -6.28 23.09
CA SER A 3 7.84 -6.41 22.40
C SER A 3 7.71 -5.30 21.37
N SER A 4 7.16 -5.60 20.21
CA SER A 4 6.87 -4.62 19.17
C SER A 4 5.40 -4.72 18.82
N ASP A 5 4.69 -3.64 18.97
CA ASP A 5 3.28 -3.53 18.65
C ASP A 5 3.06 -2.61 17.44
N LEU A 6 2.27 -3.06 16.48
CA LEU A 6 1.87 -2.29 15.32
C LEU A 6 0.40 -1.89 15.47
N MET A 7 0.15 -0.58 15.52
CA MET A 7 -1.21 -0.04 15.62
C MET A 7 -1.67 0.51 14.28
N PHE A 8 -2.75 -0.01 13.75
CA PHE A 8 -3.35 0.40 12.48
C PHE A 8 -4.78 0.89 12.68
N GLY A 9 -5.13 1.99 12.03
CA GLY A 9 -6.50 2.45 11.94
C GLY A 9 -7.38 1.46 11.16
N GLY A 10 -8.61 1.23 11.63
CA GLY A 10 -9.53 0.23 11.06
C GLY A 10 -10.34 0.73 9.85
N GLY A 11 -10.63 2.02 9.77
CA GLY A 11 -11.53 2.58 8.74
C GLY A 11 -11.12 2.26 7.30
N PRO A 12 -9.91 2.62 6.86
CA PRO A 12 -9.46 2.29 5.48
C PRO A 12 -9.25 0.80 5.25
N ALA A 13 -9.05 0.01 6.29
CA ALA A 13 -8.77 -1.42 6.18
C ALA A 13 -9.89 -2.22 5.53
N ILE A 14 -11.14 -1.78 5.64
CA ILE A 14 -12.29 -2.43 4.99
C ILE A 14 -12.20 -2.43 3.46
N ARG A 15 -11.33 -1.61 2.89
CA ARG A 15 -11.06 -1.53 1.45
C ARG A 15 -9.78 -2.24 1.04
N ALA A 16 -9.15 -2.96 1.97
CA ALA A 16 -8.01 -3.80 1.67
C ALA A 16 -8.44 -4.96 0.76
N LYS A 17 -7.61 -5.27 -0.20
CA LYS A 17 -7.82 -6.39 -1.12
C LYS A 17 -6.57 -7.25 -1.22
N THR A 18 -6.79 -8.56 -1.30
CA THR A 18 -5.72 -9.52 -1.60
C THR A 18 -6.16 -10.34 -2.81
N TYR A 19 -5.33 -10.39 -3.83
CA TYR A 19 -5.67 -11.00 -5.11
C TYR A 19 -4.47 -11.61 -5.81
N ARG A 20 -4.74 -12.45 -6.81
CA ARG A 20 -3.72 -13.09 -7.66
C ARG A 20 -3.56 -12.29 -8.94
N VAL A 21 -2.31 -12.06 -9.33
CA VAL A 21 -1.96 -11.46 -10.62
C VAL A 21 -1.20 -12.50 -11.46
N PHE A 22 -1.70 -12.78 -12.64
CA PHE A 22 -1.03 -13.60 -13.65
C PHE A 22 -0.19 -12.67 -14.52
N HIS A 23 1.10 -12.55 -14.20
CA HIS A 23 1.95 -11.51 -14.76
C HIS A 23 2.73 -11.93 -16.01
N LYS A 24 2.69 -13.19 -16.42
CA LYS A 24 3.38 -13.70 -17.63
C LYS A 24 4.85 -13.25 -17.74
N HIS A 25 5.55 -13.16 -16.60
CA HIS A 25 6.92 -12.63 -16.46
C HIS A 25 7.07 -11.13 -16.82
N ASP A 26 6.00 -10.37 -16.79
CA ASP A 26 5.99 -8.92 -16.99
C ASP A 26 5.61 -8.20 -15.69
N ALA A 27 6.54 -7.41 -15.17
CA ALA A 27 6.32 -6.61 -13.95
C ALA A 27 5.29 -5.48 -14.20
N GLN A 28 5.17 -5.01 -15.45
CA GLN A 28 4.21 -3.96 -15.80
C GLN A 28 2.77 -4.42 -15.58
N VAL A 29 2.47 -5.67 -15.86
CA VAL A 29 1.14 -6.26 -15.59
C VAL A 29 0.78 -6.16 -14.09
N VAL A 30 1.75 -6.44 -13.22
CA VAL A 30 1.53 -6.32 -11.77
C VAL A 30 1.29 -4.85 -11.37
N LEU A 31 2.07 -3.94 -11.94
CA LEU A 31 1.93 -2.51 -11.68
C LEU A 31 0.57 -1.97 -12.13
N ASP A 32 0.13 -2.36 -13.32
CA ASP A 32 -1.16 -1.95 -13.89
C ASP A 32 -2.33 -2.41 -13.03
N GLU A 33 -2.30 -3.64 -12.55
CA GLU A 33 -3.29 -4.19 -11.62
C GLU A 33 -3.30 -3.43 -10.27
N ILE A 34 -2.13 -3.15 -9.71
CA ILE A 34 -2.02 -2.37 -8.47
C ILE A 34 -2.65 -0.99 -8.66
N VAL A 35 -2.34 -0.30 -9.74
CA VAL A 35 -2.89 1.04 -10.03
C VAL A 35 -4.39 1.00 -10.21
N ALA A 36 -4.92 0.01 -10.95
CA ALA A 36 -6.36 -0.15 -11.16
C ALA A 36 -7.10 -0.35 -9.82
N TRP A 37 -6.60 -1.23 -8.98
CA TRP A 37 -7.20 -1.53 -7.68
C TRP A 37 -7.04 -0.39 -6.67
N ALA A 38 -5.90 0.29 -6.68
CA ALA A 38 -5.68 1.47 -5.85
C ALA A 38 -6.66 2.59 -6.22
N THR A 39 -6.83 2.84 -7.51
CA THR A 39 -7.77 3.85 -8.01
C THR A 39 -9.21 3.55 -7.59
N ASP A 40 -9.65 2.29 -7.75
CA ASP A 40 -10.98 1.86 -7.31
C ASP A 40 -11.15 2.01 -5.79
N SER A 41 -10.16 1.58 -5.02
CA SER A 41 -10.19 1.69 -3.55
C SER A 41 -10.23 3.14 -3.06
N VAL A 42 -9.50 4.04 -3.71
CA VAL A 42 -9.48 5.47 -3.36
C VAL A 42 -10.81 6.14 -3.69
N ARG A 43 -11.46 5.79 -4.80
CA ARG A 43 -12.80 6.27 -5.15
C ARG A 43 -13.85 5.91 -4.09
N GLN A 44 -13.70 4.75 -3.46
CA GLN A 44 -14.60 4.27 -2.42
C GLN A 44 -14.25 4.81 -1.03
N LEU A 45 -13.11 5.46 -0.87
CA LEU A 45 -12.65 6.01 0.39
C LEU A 45 -13.21 7.41 0.58
N GLY A 46 -14.06 7.59 1.58
CA GLY A 46 -14.63 8.92 1.91
C GLY A 46 -13.60 9.89 2.51
N CYS A 47 -12.42 9.43 2.86
CA CYS A 47 -11.34 10.24 3.45
C CYS A 47 -10.09 10.16 2.54
N SER A 48 -9.94 11.15 1.70
CA SER A 48 -8.73 11.38 0.88
C SER A 48 -8.28 12.84 1.03
N PRO A 49 -7.00 13.17 0.86
CA PRO A 49 -5.92 12.28 0.39
C PRO A 49 -5.52 11.22 1.42
N CYS A 50 -5.03 10.10 0.92
CA CYS A 50 -4.64 8.95 1.73
C CYS A 50 -3.22 8.47 1.35
N THR A 51 -2.70 7.49 2.07
CA THR A 51 -1.54 6.71 1.65
C THR A 51 -1.98 5.33 1.18
N LEU A 52 -1.14 4.67 0.40
CA LEU A 52 -1.34 3.29 -0.03
C LEU A 52 -0.22 2.41 0.53
N ALA A 53 -0.59 1.25 1.03
CA ALA A 53 0.35 0.21 1.41
C ALA A 53 0.14 -1.01 0.51
N VAL A 54 1.22 -1.52 -0.07
CA VAL A 54 1.21 -2.63 -1.03
C VAL A 54 2.24 -3.68 -0.61
N GLY A 55 1.80 -4.92 -0.57
CA GLY A 55 2.66 -6.08 -0.36
C GLY A 55 2.54 -7.05 -1.52
N ILE A 56 3.68 -7.53 -2.02
CA ILE A 56 3.75 -8.52 -3.09
C ILE A 56 4.49 -9.74 -2.58
N GLY A 57 3.86 -10.90 -2.63
CA GLY A 57 4.42 -12.12 -2.07
C GLY A 57 4.04 -13.39 -2.83
N ARG A 58 4.49 -14.52 -2.31
CA ARG A 58 4.23 -15.88 -2.85
C ARG A 58 2.93 -16.48 -2.33
N SER A 59 2.44 -15.98 -1.21
CA SER A 59 1.23 -16.43 -0.53
C SER A 59 0.42 -15.24 -0.02
N HIS A 60 -0.84 -15.48 0.33
CA HIS A 60 -1.69 -14.46 0.92
C HIS A 60 -1.13 -13.91 2.23
N PHE A 61 -0.62 -14.80 3.09
CA PHE A 61 -0.01 -14.41 4.36
C PHE A 61 1.22 -13.52 4.15
N GLU A 62 2.12 -13.92 3.24
CA GLU A 62 3.33 -13.16 2.94
C GLU A 62 3.00 -11.78 2.35
N ALA A 63 2.09 -11.72 1.38
CA ALA A 63 1.68 -10.45 0.79
C ALA A 63 1.03 -9.51 1.82
N ALA A 64 0.17 -10.03 2.69
CA ALA A 64 -0.45 -9.26 3.77
C ALA A 64 0.59 -8.76 4.78
N SER A 65 1.53 -9.61 5.19
CA SER A 65 2.63 -9.24 6.08
C SER A 65 3.51 -8.15 5.46
N MET A 66 3.89 -8.29 4.18
CA MET A 66 4.67 -7.29 3.46
C MET A 66 3.91 -5.95 3.36
N MET A 67 2.62 -5.97 3.12
CA MET A 67 1.78 -4.76 3.08
C MET A 67 1.78 -4.04 4.43
N LEU A 68 1.60 -4.76 5.53
CA LEU A 68 1.62 -4.17 6.88
C LEU A 68 3.00 -3.60 7.23
N GLN A 69 4.06 -4.32 6.86
CA GLN A 69 5.43 -3.83 7.05
C GLN A 69 5.70 -2.59 6.17
N ALA A 70 5.25 -2.58 4.91
CA ALA A 70 5.38 -1.41 4.05
C ALA A 70 4.70 -0.19 4.67
N GLN A 71 3.52 -0.38 5.26
CA GLN A 71 2.83 0.71 5.94
C GLN A 71 3.56 1.17 7.21
N ALA A 72 4.11 0.23 8.01
CA ALA A 72 4.80 0.56 9.25
C ALA A 72 6.13 1.29 9.03
N ASP A 73 6.86 0.90 7.98
CA ASP A 73 8.18 1.44 7.64
C ASP A 73 8.12 2.61 6.64
N GLY A 74 6.92 3.03 6.23
CA GLY A 74 6.73 4.04 5.19
C GLY A 74 7.30 5.39 5.57
N ASP A 75 7.98 6.03 4.61
CA ASP A 75 8.58 7.36 4.76
C ASP A 75 8.26 8.17 3.49
N TYR A 76 7.70 9.36 3.65
CA TYR A 76 7.38 10.24 2.53
C TYR A 76 8.62 10.74 1.79
N ALA A 77 9.73 10.89 2.50
CA ALA A 77 10.98 11.38 1.93
C ALA A 77 11.75 10.30 1.16
N VAL A 78 11.50 9.02 1.47
CA VAL A 78 12.25 7.89 0.92
C VAL A 78 11.30 6.98 0.13
N GLN A 79 11.10 7.29 -1.14
CA GLN A 79 10.23 6.53 -2.03
C GLN A 79 10.99 5.99 -3.24
N SER A 80 10.80 4.73 -3.56
CA SER A 80 11.30 4.13 -4.80
C SER A 80 10.59 4.69 -6.04
N ASP A 81 11.18 4.48 -7.20
CA ASP A 81 10.57 4.92 -8.46
C ASP A 81 9.22 4.22 -8.72
N MET A 82 9.09 2.96 -8.34
CA MET A 82 7.83 2.22 -8.46
C MET A 82 6.74 2.81 -7.56
N GLU A 83 7.05 3.18 -6.32
CA GLU A 83 6.12 3.83 -5.40
C GLU A 83 5.66 5.19 -5.92
N LYS A 84 6.58 5.99 -6.41
CA LYS A 84 6.27 7.27 -7.06
C LYS A 84 5.39 7.10 -8.29
N GLU A 85 5.68 6.10 -9.12
CA GLU A 85 4.90 5.81 -10.32
C GLU A 85 3.46 5.37 -9.99
N ILE A 86 3.27 4.50 -9.00
CA ILE A 86 1.93 4.13 -8.52
C ILE A 86 1.17 5.37 -8.05
N THR A 87 1.79 6.18 -7.20
CA THR A 87 1.19 7.42 -6.68
C THR A 87 0.82 8.36 -7.81
N ARG A 88 1.71 8.60 -8.76
CA ARG A 88 1.48 9.47 -9.92
C ARG A 88 0.31 8.99 -10.77
N ARG A 89 0.25 7.68 -11.07
CA ARG A 89 -0.80 7.10 -11.91
C ARG A 89 -2.17 7.11 -11.23
N VAL A 90 -2.24 6.83 -9.94
CA VAL A 90 -3.50 6.92 -9.19
C VAL A 90 -3.98 8.37 -9.11
N ASN A 91 -3.08 9.31 -8.92
CA ASN A 91 -3.41 10.74 -8.90
C ASN A 91 -3.89 11.27 -10.26
N ALA A 92 -3.45 10.66 -11.36
CA ALA A 92 -3.94 11.00 -12.70
C ALA A 92 -5.43 10.67 -12.92
N ALA A 93 -6.05 9.91 -12.03
CA ALA A 93 -7.48 9.59 -12.11
C ALA A 93 -8.42 10.74 -11.65
N ASP A 94 -7.87 11.88 -11.23
CA ASP A 94 -8.60 13.12 -10.86
C ASP A 94 -9.71 12.90 -9.82
N ILE A 95 -9.45 12.06 -8.82
CA ILE A 95 -10.42 11.82 -7.73
C ILE A 95 -10.42 13.00 -6.76
N GLY A 96 -9.24 13.44 -6.34
CA GLY A 96 -9.01 14.56 -5.44
C GLY A 96 -9.39 14.30 -3.98
N PRO A 97 -9.17 15.30 -3.12
CA PRO A 97 -9.59 15.26 -1.73
C PRO A 97 -11.10 15.06 -1.61
N MET A 98 -11.50 14.09 -0.79
CA MET A 98 -12.91 13.75 -0.54
C MET A 98 -13.72 13.42 -1.80
N GLY A 99 -13.06 13.05 -2.90
CA GLY A 99 -13.74 12.77 -4.17
C GLY A 99 -14.24 14.01 -4.93
N LEU A 100 -13.78 15.19 -4.56
CA LEU A 100 -14.23 16.48 -5.13
C LEU A 100 -13.39 16.95 -6.33
N HIS A 101 -12.73 16.01 -7.00
CA HIS A 101 -11.73 16.28 -8.05
C HIS A 101 -10.47 16.98 -7.55
N GLY A 102 -9.39 16.81 -8.28
CA GLY A 102 -8.11 17.45 -7.99
C GLY A 102 -6.93 16.51 -8.14
N LYS A 103 -5.76 17.10 -8.11
CA LYS A 103 -4.49 16.42 -8.47
C LYS A 103 -3.94 15.49 -7.39
N THR A 104 -4.45 15.55 -6.16
CA THR A 104 -3.87 14.81 -5.02
C THR A 104 -4.93 13.96 -4.35
N SER A 105 -4.98 12.71 -4.70
CA SER A 105 -5.82 11.67 -4.08
C SER A 105 -5.01 10.78 -3.15
N VAL A 106 -3.74 10.58 -3.48
CA VAL A 106 -2.77 9.78 -2.76
C VAL A 106 -1.52 10.62 -2.48
N LEU A 107 -1.08 10.64 -1.23
CA LEU A 107 0.13 11.36 -0.81
C LEU A 107 1.39 10.56 -1.11
N ALA A 108 1.36 9.25 -0.84
CA ALA A 108 2.45 8.33 -1.05
C ALA A 108 1.95 6.91 -1.19
N THR A 109 2.74 6.07 -1.84
CA THR A 109 2.60 4.61 -1.83
C THR A 109 3.80 4.02 -1.12
N PHE A 110 3.57 3.05 -0.25
CA PHE A 110 4.60 2.26 0.41
C PHE A 110 4.51 0.82 -0.08
N LEU A 111 5.61 0.28 -0.59
CA LEU A 111 5.65 -1.01 -1.26
C LEU A 111 6.73 -1.92 -0.67
N LYS A 112 6.36 -3.15 -0.33
CA LYS A 112 7.33 -4.22 -0.07
C LYS A 112 7.10 -5.41 -0.98
N VAL A 113 8.20 -5.89 -1.55
CA VAL A 113 8.22 -7.06 -2.44
C VAL A 113 8.98 -8.17 -1.74
N GLY A 114 8.28 -9.24 -1.41
CA GLY A 114 8.86 -10.44 -0.83
C GLY A 114 9.54 -11.34 -1.86
N PRO A 115 10.10 -12.47 -1.41
CA PRO A 115 10.70 -13.45 -2.29
C PRO A 115 9.74 -13.91 -3.39
N GLN A 116 10.26 -14.22 -4.55
CA GLN A 116 9.49 -14.56 -5.73
C GLN A 116 9.51 -16.08 -5.99
N ARG A 117 8.41 -16.61 -6.53
CA ARG A 117 8.36 -17.97 -7.09
C ARG A 117 8.65 -17.93 -8.58
N ALA A 118 9.11 -19.04 -9.13
CA ALA A 118 9.28 -19.22 -10.58
C ALA A 118 7.93 -19.26 -11.34
N SER A 119 6.79 -19.34 -10.64
CA SER A 119 5.47 -19.31 -11.26
C SER A 119 5.13 -17.94 -11.83
N GLY A 120 4.36 -17.89 -12.92
CA GLY A 120 3.86 -16.64 -13.51
C GLY A 120 2.77 -15.94 -12.68
N VAL A 121 2.72 -16.17 -11.36
CA VAL A 121 1.70 -15.65 -10.45
C VAL A 121 2.32 -14.93 -9.28
N ARG A 122 1.75 -13.77 -8.93
CA ARG A 122 2.02 -13.06 -7.67
C ARG A 122 0.73 -12.90 -6.88
N ILE A 123 0.87 -12.90 -5.56
CA ILE A 123 -0.19 -12.46 -4.66
C ILE A 123 0.13 -11.01 -4.31
N VAL A 124 -0.86 -10.15 -4.49
CA VAL A 124 -0.77 -8.73 -4.16
C VAL A 124 -1.79 -8.44 -3.08
N CYS A 125 -1.35 -7.79 -2.01
CA CYS A 125 -2.22 -7.22 -0.99
C CYS A 125 -2.07 -5.71 -1.01
N LEU A 126 -3.19 -5.00 -1.10
CA LEU A 126 -3.24 -3.55 -1.17
C LEU A 126 -4.21 -3.03 -0.12
N ARG A 127 -3.84 -1.95 0.54
CA ARG A 127 -4.63 -1.26 1.55
C ARG A 127 -4.47 0.26 1.41
N PRO A 128 -5.57 1.04 1.31
CA PRO A 128 -5.53 2.45 1.65
C PRO A 128 -5.27 2.63 3.14
N ALA A 129 -4.59 3.69 3.51
CA ALA A 129 -4.34 4.08 4.89
C ALA A 129 -4.66 5.57 5.08
N CYS A 130 -4.64 6.04 6.31
CA CYS A 130 -4.85 7.47 6.60
C CYS A 130 -3.75 8.33 6.01
N CYS A 131 -3.95 9.64 6.01
CA CYS A 131 -3.00 10.64 5.49
C CYS A 131 -1.76 10.86 6.37
N PHE A 132 -1.61 10.10 7.45
CA PHE A 132 -0.48 10.21 8.35
C PHE A 132 0.70 9.40 7.87
N GLU A 133 1.88 10.00 7.93
CA GLU A 133 3.13 9.26 7.86
C GLU A 133 3.24 8.31 9.06
N PRO A 134 3.70 7.08 8.86
CA PRO A 134 3.95 6.15 9.97
C PRO A 134 4.91 6.75 10.98
N ARG A 135 4.67 6.49 12.25
CA ARG A 135 5.52 6.97 13.34
C ARG A 135 5.97 5.80 14.20
N ILE A 136 7.24 5.83 14.56
CA ILE A 136 7.86 4.85 15.45
C ILE A 136 8.22 5.57 16.75
N ALA A 137 7.87 4.96 17.87
CA ALA A 137 8.30 5.40 19.18
C ALA A 137 8.85 4.21 19.96
N THR A 138 9.89 4.45 20.75
CA THR A 138 10.47 3.45 21.64
C THR A 138 10.29 3.91 23.08
N ALA A 139 9.82 3.02 23.94
CA ALA A 139 9.74 3.25 25.37
C ALA A 139 10.53 2.17 26.11
N GLU A 140 11.33 2.56 27.08
CA GLU A 140 11.95 1.62 28.02
C GLU A 140 10.97 1.34 29.16
N LEU A 141 10.64 0.07 29.34
CA LEU A 141 9.86 -0.37 30.48
C LEU A 141 10.83 -0.58 31.64
N LEU A 142 10.70 0.24 32.67
CA LEU A 142 11.43 0.03 33.93
C LEU A 142 10.93 -1.26 34.59
N PRO A 143 11.83 -2.01 35.24
CA PRO A 143 11.50 -3.27 35.90
C PRO A 143 10.56 -3.08 37.10
#